data_90ec16f6904d53d9bd0800e64774aa4b
#
_entry.id   90ec16f6904d53d9bd0800e64774aa4b
#
_cell.length_a   1.000
_cell.length_b   1.000
_cell.length_c   1.000
_cell.angle_alpha   90.00
_cell.angle_beta   90.00
_cell.angle_gamma   90.00
#
_symmetry.space_group_name_H-M   'P 1'
#
loop_
_entity.id
_entity.type
_entity.pdbx_description
1 polymer ?
#
loop_
_entity_poly.entity_id
_entity_poly.type
_entity_poly.pdbx_seq_one_letter_code
_entity_poly.pdbx_strand_id
1 'polypeptide(L)'
;MKIPKTTKRFCPYCKQKTEQKIKIVSTGSKRGTLTRGSIVRAKLRGLGIGIGNKGKWGSKPAQSKFKRKTKTNKKTNFMYTCSVCGKSKYQKKGHRASKVVQE
;
A
#
# COMPACT_ATOMS: atom_id res chain seq x y z
N MET A 1 7.87 16.33 -2.90
CA MET A 1 7.30 16.94 -1.67
C MET A 1 8.02 16.32 -0.48
N LYS A 2 8.56 17.14 0.41
CA LYS A 2 9.22 16.68 1.64
C LYS A 2 8.22 16.74 2.79
N ILE A 3 8.23 15.74 3.65
CA ILE A 3 7.37 15.66 4.84
C ILE A 3 8.17 15.21 6.05
N PRO A 4 7.88 15.72 7.26
CA PRO A 4 8.54 15.27 8.48
C PRO A 4 8.08 13.86 8.87
N LYS A 5 8.86 13.18 9.70
CA LYS A 5 8.49 11.88 10.29
C LYS A 5 7.46 12.00 11.40
N THR A 6 7.48 13.11 12.12
CA THR A 6 6.56 13.39 13.23
C THR A 6 5.96 14.77 13.11
N THR A 7 4.79 14.97 13.66
CA THR A 7 4.09 16.26 13.71
C THR A 7 3.17 16.32 14.91
N LYS A 8 2.98 17.54 15.46
CA LYS A 8 1.99 17.76 16.52
C LYS A 8 0.63 18.06 15.91
N ARG A 9 -0.34 17.20 16.16
CA ARG A 9 -1.72 17.33 15.67
C ARG A 9 -2.74 17.01 16.75
N PHE A 10 -3.95 17.50 16.59
CA PHE A 10 -5.07 17.16 17.47
C PHE A 10 -5.46 15.69 17.27
N CYS A 11 -5.46 14.94 18.37
CA CYS A 11 -5.95 13.56 18.41
C CYS A 11 -7.39 13.56 18.90
N PRO A 12 -8.37 13.09 18.10
CA PRO A 12 -9.78 13.06 18.52
C PRO A 12 -10.06 12.07 19.66
N TYR A 13 -9.20 11.07 19.82
CA TYR A 13 -9.33 10.08 20.88
C TYR A 13 -8.78 10.57 22.22
N CYS A 14 -7.63 11.25 22.19
CA CYS A 14 -7.03 11.87 23.38
C CYS A 14 -7.62 13.25 23.70
N LYS A 15 -8.38 13.84 22.75
CA LYS A 15 -8.97 15.20 22.84
C LYS A 15 -7.94 16.33 23.10
N GLN A 16 -6.69 16.11 22.72
CA GLN A 16 -5.59 17.06 22.89
C GLN A 16 -4.61 17.00 21.72
N LYS A 17 -3.73 18.01 21.62
CA LYS A 17 -2.63 18.01 20.65
C LYS A 17 -1.54 17.05 21.12
N THR A 18 -1.28 16.02 20.34
CA THR A 18 -0.26 15.01 20.63
C THR A 18 0.74 14.92 19.47
N GLU A 19 1.91 14.43 19.76
CA GLU A 19 2.87 14.06 18.74
C GLU A 19 2.38 12.83 17.98
N GLN A 20 2.42 12.90 16.64
CA GLN A 20 1.94 11.83 15.78
C GLN A 20 3.00 11.47 14.76
N LYS A 21 3.28 10.19 14.62
CA LYS A 21 4.15 9.64 13.57
C LYS A 21 3.39 9.61 12.25
N ILE A 22 4.07 10.05 11.19
CA ILE A 22 3.53 10.04 9.82
C ILE A 22 4.07 8.82 9.09
N LYS A 23 3.18 8.03 8.48
CA LYS A 23 3.53 6.91 7.63
C LYS A 23 2.92 7.10 6.25
N ILE A 24 3.73 6.92 5.20
CA ILE A 24 3.24 6.88 3.82
C ILE A 24 2.60 5.51 3.60
N VAL A 25 1.35 5.49 3.14
CA VAL A 25 0.59 4.25 2.92
C VAL A 25 0.42 4.01 1.43
N SER A 26 0.80 2.81 0.99
CA SER A 26 0.51 2.34 -0.36
C SER A 26 -0.86 1.66 -0.38
N THR A 27 -1.74 2.13 -1.26
CA THR A 27 -3.11 1.63 -1.42
C THR A 27 -3.30 0.74 -2.64
N GLY A 28 -2.21 0.34 -3.31
CA GLY A 28 -2.29 -0.55 -4.47
C GLY A 28 -2.78 -1.95 -4.11
N SER A 29 -3.46 -2.60 -5.05
CA SER A 29 -3.84 -4.02 -4.90
C SER A 29 -2.59 -4.90 -4.85
N LYS A 30 -2.46 -5.70 -3.82
CA LYS A 30 -1.41 -6.70 -3.69
C LYS A 30 -1.95 -8.07 -4.08
N ARG A 31 -1.14 -8.88 -4.78
CA ARG A 31 -1.49 -10.26 -5.07
C ARG A 31 -1.27 -11.10 -3.83
N GLY A 32 -2.32 -11.74 -3.35
CA GLY A 32 -2.22 -12.74 -2.27
C GLY A 32 -1.71 -14.09 -2.80
N THR A 33 -1.06 -14.86 -1.94
CA THR A 33 -0.52 -16.19 -2.27
C THR A 33 -1.58 -17.28 -2.32
N LEU A 34 -2.68 -17.13 -1.57
CA LEU A 34 -3.76 -18.12 -1.48
C LEU A 34 -5.08 -17.64 -2.10
N THR A 35 -5.05 -16.60 -2.90
CA THR A 35 -6.23 -16.08 -3.59
C THR A 35 -6.60 -16.90 -4.81
N ARG A 36 -7.84 -16.75 -5.29
CA ARG A 36 -8.32 -17.37 -6.53
C ARG A 36 -7.38 -17.03 -7.71
N GLY A 37 -6.98 -18.06 -8.48
CA GLY A 37 -6.03 -17.94 -9.59
C GLY A 37 -4.57 -17.74 -9.15
N SER A 38 -4.22 -17.93 -7.88
CA SER A 38 -2.84 -17.92 -7.41
C SER A 38 -2.13 -19.24 -7.78
N ILE A 39 -0.92 -19.14 -8.34
CA ILE A 39 -0.12 -20.32 -8.67
C ILE A 39 0.38 -21.05 -7.41
N VAL A 40 0.64 -20.34 -6.33
CA VAL A 40 1.04 -20.96 -5.06
C VAL A 40 -0.07 -21.85 -4.53
N ARG A 41 -1.33 -21.39 -4.58
CA ARG A 41 -2.49 -22.19 -4.20
C ARG A 41 -2.65 -23.43 -5.08
N ALA A 42 -2.45 -23.29 -6.40
CA ALA A 42 -2.48 -24.42 -7.34
C ALA A 42 -1.40 -25.45 -7.03
N LYS A 43 -0.17 -25.02 -6.76
CA LYS A 43 0.95 -25.90 -6.39
C LYS A 43 0.70 -26.64 -5.08
N LEU A 44 0.15 -25.99 -4.08
CA LEU A 44 -0.22 -26.61 -2.79
C LEU A 44 -1.30 -27.70 -2.98
N ARG A 45 -2.12 -27.57 -4.01
CA ARG A 45 -3.12 -28.60 -4.39
C ARG A 45 -2.57 -29.69 -5.33
N GLY A 46 -1.29 -29.69 -5.62
CA GLY A 46 -0.66 -30.64 -6.56
C GLY A 46 -0.88 -30.31 -8.03
N LEU A 47 -1.37 -29.12 -8.36
CA LEU A 47 -1.64 -28.65 -9.72
C LEU A 47 -0.56 -27.67 -10.20
N GLY A 48 -0.67 -27.18 -11.43
CA GLY A 48 0.21 -26.15 -11.97
C GLY A 48 1.43 -26.67 -12.72
N ILE A 49 1.46 -27.96 -13.04
CA ILE A 49 2.47 -28.56 -13.92
C ILE A 49 2.06 -28.29 -15.37
N GLY A 50 3.05 -27.95 -16.23
CA GLY A 50 2.81 -27.69 -17.64
C GLY A 50 2.27 -26.31 -18.00
N ILE A 51 2.27 -25.34 -17.05
CA ILE A 51 1.88 -23.95 -17.33
C ILE A 51 2.96 -23.26 -18.16
N GLY A 52 2.59 -22.67 -19.31
CA GLY A 52 3.50 -22.10 -20.30
C GLY A 52 4.38 -20.94 -19.83
N ASN A 53 4.06 -20.30 -18.71
CA ASN A 53 4.87 -19.25 -18.07
C ASN A 53 5.79 -19.77 -16.95
N LYS A 54 6.18 -21.04 -17.01
CA LYS A 54 6.99 -21.73 -15.97
C LYS A 54 6.32 -21.76 -14.60
N GLY A 55 4.98 -21.71 -14.53
CA GLY A 55 4.21 -21.72 -13.30
C GLY A 55 4.31 -20.45 -12.45
N LYS A 56 4.80 -19.34 -13.00
CA LYS A 56 4.96 -18.08 -12.24
C LYS A 56 3.65 -17.32 -12.06
N TRP A 57 2.76 -17.37 -13.05
CA TRP A 57 1.59 -16.48 -13.12
C TRP A 57 0.26 -17.23 -12.98
N GLY A 58 0.23 -18.53 -13.28
CA GLY A 58 -1.02 -19.28 -13.31
C GLY A 58 -2.03 -18.67 -14.28
N SER A 59 -3.25 -18.43 -13.81
CA SER A 59 -4.32 -17.80 -14.58
C SER A 59 -4.24 -16.27 -14.59
N LYS A 60 -3.31 -15.64 -13.88
CA LYS A 60 -3.13 -14.20 -13.83
C LYS A 60 -1.98 -13.77 -14.74
N PRO A 61 -2.17 -12.77 -15.63
CA PRO A 61 -1.10 -12.29 -16.49
C PRO A 61 -0.02 -11.56 -15.68
N ALA A 62 1.20 -11.50 -16.23
CA ALA A 62 2.28 -10.72 -15.66
C ALA A 62 1.91 -9.23 -15.58
N GLN A 63 2.40 -8.53 -14.56
CA GLN A 63 2.13 -7.08 -14.42
C GLN A 63 2.70 -6.27 -15.59
N SER A 64 3.80 -6.71 -16.21
CA SER A 64 4.38 -6.10 -17.41
C SER A 64 3.44 -6.14 -18.62
N LYS A 65 2.50 -7.11 -18.66
CA LYS A 65 1.47 -7.22 -19.71
C LYS A 65 0.19 -6.44 -19.41
N PHE A 66 0.11 -5.77 -18.27
CA PHE A 66 -1.04 -4.92 -17.97
C PHE A 66 -1.05 -3.71 -18.88
N LYS A 67 -2.18 -3.45 -19.54
CA LYS A 67 -2.42 -2.29 -20.39
C LYS A 67 -2.54 -0.96 -19.62
N ARG A 68 -2.00 -0.87 -18.42
CA ARG A 68 -2.04 0.33 -17.58
C ARG A 68 -0.86 1.22 -17.92
N LYS A 69 -1.15 2.49 -18.21
CA LYS A 69 -0.12 3.52 -18.36
C LYS A 69 0.51 3.84 -16.99
N THR A 70 1.82 4.05 -16.97
CA THR A 70 2.52 4.51 -15.77
C THR A 70 2.07 5.92 -15.40
N LYS A 71 1.72 6.14 -14.15
CA LYS A 71 1.37 7.45 -13.62
C LYS A 71 2.62 8.11 -13.03
N THR A 72 2.94 9.31 -13.49
CA THR A 72 4.04 10.13 -12.96
C THR A 72 3.67 10.81 -11.65
N ASN A 73 2.39 11.20 -11.49
CA ASN A 73 1.86 11.88 -10.31
C ASN A 73 0.78 11.04 -9.63
N LYS A 74 0.85 10.95 -8.32
CA LYS A 74 -0.14 10.23 -7.49
C LYS A 74 -0.60 11.11 -6.34
N LYS A 75 -1.84 10.91 -5.87
CA LYS A 75 -2.29 11.52 -4.62
C LYS A 75 -1.58 10.86 -3.45
N THR A 76 -1.07 11.69 -2.54
CA THR A 76 -0.44 11.22 -1.31
C THR A 76 -1.47 10.60 -0.38
N ASN A 77 -1.08 9.57 0.35
CA ASN A 77 -1.91 8.98 1.39
C ASN A 77 -1.06 8.77 2.64
N PHE A 78 -1.33 9.58 3.67
CA PHE A 78 -0.61 9.55 4.93
C PHE A 78 -1.50 9.00 6.04
N MET A 79 -0.87 8.22 6.89
CA MET A 79 -1.45 7.74 8.13
C MET A 79 -0.72 8.38 9.30
N TYR A 80 -1.49 8.96 10.21
CA TYR A 80 -1.01 9.61 11.42
C TYR A 80 -1.31 8.70 12.61
N THR A 81 -0.28 8.28 13.31
CA THR A 81 -0.39 7.41 14.49
C THR A 81 -0.05 8.22 15.74
N CYS A 82 -0.98 8.33 16.68
CA CYS A 82 -0.78 9.03 17.95
C CYS A 82 0.23 8.28 18.81
N SER A 83 1.18 9.01 19.43
CA SER A 83 2.16 8.44 20.35
C SER A 83 1.57 8.03 21.70
N VAL A 84 0.47 8.67 22.12
CA VAL A 84 -0.16 8.46 23.43
C VAL A 84 -1.14 7.28 23.40
N CYS A 85 -2.15 7.33 22.49
CA CYS A 85 -3.19 6.28 22.44
C CYS A 85 -2.93 5.19 21.41
N GLY A 86 -1.88 5.31 20.57
CA GLY A 86 -1.55 4.34 19.52
C GLY A 86 -2.55 4.25 18.36
N LYS A 87 -3.65 5.00 18.39
CA LYS A 87 -4.65 4.96 17.32
C LYS A 87 -4.20 5.75 16.11
N SER A 88 -4.55 5.24 14.93
CA SER A 88 -4.14 5.82 13.65
C SER A 88 -5.31 6.41 12.90
N LYS A 89 -5.06 7.48 12.15
CA LYS A 89 -6.03 8.14 11.29
C LYS A 89 -5.41 8.52 9.95
N TYR A 90 -6.18 8.36 8.88
CA TYR A 90 -5.76 8.81 7.56
C TYR A 90 -5.97 10.31 7.37
N GLN A 91 -5.22 10.89 6.45
CA GLN A 91 -5.48 12.26 6.00
C GLN A 91 -6.83 12.35 5.27
N LYS A 92 -7.51 13.51 5.37
CA LYS A 92 -8.81 13.72 4.70
C LYS A 92 -8.68 13.87 3.18
N LYS A 93 -7.70 14.64 2.71
CA LYS A 93 -7.46 14.91 1.28
C LYS A 93 -5.99 14.66 0.96
N GLY A 94 -5.73 13.91 -0.13
CA GLY A 94 -4.40 13.73 -0.67
C GLY A 94 -4.00 14.88 -1.58
N HIS A 95 -2.74 15.29 -1.50
CA HIS A 95 -2.15 16.24 -2.44
C HIS A 95 -1.50 15.48 -3.59
N ARG A 96 -1.61 16.00 -4.80
CA ARG A 96 -0.96 15.38 -5.96
C ARG A 96 0.53 15.71 -5.96
N ALA A 97 1.36 14.69 -5.99
CA ALA A 97 2.81 14.84 -6.00
C ALA A 97 3.46 13.77 -6.89
N SER A 98 4.59 14.12 -7.51
CA SER A 98 5.41 13.17 -8.28
C SER A 98 6.20 12.26 -7.35
N LYS A 99 6.83 12.84 -6.32
CA LYS A 99 7.61 12.12 -5.32
C LYS A 99 7.36 12.67 -3.93
N VAL A 100 7.29 11.81 -2.96
CA VAL A 100 7.22 12.14 -1.53
C VAL A 100 8.45 11.58 -0.84
N VAL A 101 9.19 12.43 -0.14
CA VAL A 101 10.37 12.08 0.64
C VAL A 101 10.07 12.39 2.09
N GLN A 102 10.38 11.47 2.98
CA GLN A 102 10.19 11.62 4.41
C GLN A 102 11.54 11.90 5.07
N GLU A 103 11.63 13.01 5.76
CA GLU A 103 12.82 13.46 6.47
C GLU A 103 12.78 13.13 7.96
#